data_b432b5da480bc0bdfe2b5c3488c56ce6
#
_entry.id   b432b5da480bc0bdfe2b5c3488c56ce6
#
_cell.length_a   1.000
_cell.length_b   1.000
_cell.length_c   1.000
_cell.angle_alpha   90.00
_cell.angle_beta   90.00
_cell.angle_gamma   90.00
#
_symmetry.space_group_name_H-M   'P 1'
#
loop_
_entity.id
_entity.type
_entity.pdbx_description
1 polymer ?
#
loop_
_entity_poly.entity_id
_entity_poly.type
_entity_poly.pdbx_seq_one_letter_code
_entity_poly.pdbx_strand_id
1 'polypeptide(L)'
;VLNDEWGIKRGLMTTVHAATATQKTVDGPSMKDWRGGRGILENIIPSSTGAAKAVGKVLPELNGKLTGMAFRVPTSDVSVVDLTAELNNESDYEAICAAMKSASEGSMNGILGYTDEKVVSTDFVGSSCASTFDAEAGMSMDSTFVKLVSWYDNEYSYTCNLLRLAGHIA
;
A
#
# COMPACT_ATOMS: atom_id res chain seq x y z
N VAL A 1 -11.73 -1.50 5.27
CA VAL A 1 -12.18 -0.50 6.25
C VAL A 1 -12.71 0.73 5.54
N LEU A 2 -11.89 1.50 4.82
CA LEU A 2 -12.30 2.77 4.20
C LEU A 2 -13.54 2.64 3.31
N ASN A 3 -13.59 1.58 2.49
CA ASN A 3 -14.74 1.32 1.61
C ASN A 3 -15.99 0.89 2.38
N ASP A 4 -15.82 0.12 3.44
CA ASP A 4 -16.94 -0.39 4.24
C ASP A 4 -17.64 0.71 5.03
N GLU A 5 -16.88 1.68 5.53
CA GLU A 5 -17.39 2.77 6.36
C GLU A 5 -17.92 3.95 5.52
N TRP A 6 -17.17 4.37 4.50
CA TRP A 6 -17.52 5.59 3.75
C TRP A 6 -17.78 5.37 2.27
N GLY A 7 -17.41 4.20 1.74
CA GLY A 7 -17.46 3.91 0.31
C GLY A 7 -16.41 4.69 -0.49
N ILE A 8 -15.66 4.00 -1.32
CA ILE A 8 -14.72 4.64 -2.23
C ILE A 8 -15.43 4.96 -3.54
N LYS A 9 -15.45 6.23 -3.92
CA LYS A 9 -15.95 6.69 -5.21
C LYS A 9 -14.92 6.45 -6.30
N ARG A 10 -13.68 6.88 -6.06
CA ARG A 10 -12.51 6.66 -6.92
C ARG A 10 -11.21 6.93 -6.15
N GLY A 11 -10.10 6.40 -6.65
CA GLY A 11 -8.80 6.68 -6.04
C GLY A 11 -7.63 6.37 -6.94
N LEU A 12 -6.52 7.03 -6.63
CA LEU A 12 -5.22 6.79 -7.25
C LEU A 12 -4.25 6.31 -6.17
N MET A 13 -3.61 5.19 -6.42
CA MET A 13 -2.62 4.63 -5.52
C MET A 13 -1.22 4.81 -6.13
N THR A 14 -0.32 5.33 -5.33
CA THR A 14 1.10 5.28 -5.63
C THR A 14 1.80 4.43 -4.57
N THR A 15 2.60 3.47 -4.98
CA THR A 15 3.51 2.82 -4.03
C THR A 15 4.94 3.28 -4.28
N VAL A 16 5.61 3.75 -3.22
CA VAL A 16 7.05 3.91 -3.21
C VAL A 16 7.62 2.58 -2.72
N HIS A 17 8.22 1.84 -3.65
CA HIS A 17 8.47 0.41 -3.47
C HIS A 17 9.97 0.12 -3.41
N ALA A 18 10.35 -0.71 -2.47
CA ALA A 18 11.71 -1.22 -2.36
C ALA A 18 12.17 -1.93 -3.64
N ALA A 19 13.48 -2.02 -3.82
CA ALA A 19 14.08 -2.79 -4.89
C ALA A 19 13.75 -4.28 -4.75
N THR A 20 13.48 -4.95 -5.87
CA THR A 20 13.24 -6.39 -5.90
C THR A 20 14.10 -7.04 -6.99
N ALA A 21 14.10 -8.38 -7.07
CA ALA A 21 14.88 -9.12 -8.06
C ALA A 21 14.58 -8.74 -9.53
N THR A 22 13.51 -8.00 -9.78
CA THR A 22 13.17 -7.52 -11.14
C THR A 22 13.90 -6.26 -11.55
N GLN A 23 14.46 -5.49 -10.59
CA GLN A 23 15.29 -4.34 -10.88
C GLN A 23 16.72 -4.75 -11.22
N LYS A 24 17.38 -3.95 -12.06
CA LYS A 24 18.78 -4.13 -12.39
C LYS A 24 19.69 -3.40 -11.41
N THR A 25 20.84 -3.98 -11.10
CA THR A 25 21.86 -3.34 -10.27
C THR A 25 22.60 -2.25 -11.04
N VAL A 26 22.81 -2.45 -12.35
CA VAL A 26 23.43 -1.50 -13.28
C VAL A 26 22.59 -1.38 -14.53
N ASP A 27 22.77 -0.29 -15.29
CA ASP A 27 22.08 -0.07 -16.55
C ASP A 27 22.29 -1.24 -17.52
N GLY A 28 21.20 -1.68 -18.16
CA GLY A 28 21.25 -2.76 -19.13
C GLY A 28 19.96 -2.85 -19.94
N PRO A 29 19.95 -3.61 -21.05
CA PRO A 29 18.80 -3.69 -21.92
C PRO A 29 17.57 -4.27 -21.19
N SER A 30 16.40 -3.71 -21.47
CA SER A 30 15.11 -4.23 -21.06
C SER A 30 14.15 -4.21 -22.24
N MET A 31 13.63 -5.37 -22.60
CA MET A 31 12.77 -5.53 -23.79
C MET A 31 11.31 -5.17 -23.50
N LYS A 32 10.88 -5.15 -22.23
CA LYS A 32 9.50 -4.89 -21.84
C LYS A 32 9.25 -3.43 -21.43
N ASP A 33 10.20 -2.86 -20.73
CA ASP A 33 10.13 -1.51 -20.19
C ASP A 33 11.53 -0.93 -20.10
N TRP A 34 11.79 0.13 -20.84
CA TRP A 34 13.10 0.78 -20.86
C TRP A 34 13.52 1.32 -19.48
N ARG A 35 12.55 1.80 -18.69
CA ARG A 35 12.83 2.24 -17.33
C ARG A 35 13.30 1.10 -16.44
N GLY A 36 12.75 -0.11 -16.63
CA GLY A 36 13.19 -1.32 -15.94
C GLY A 36 14.60 -1.79 -16.32
N GLY A 37 15.23 -1.20 -17.34
CA GLY A 37 16.63 -1.41 -17.71
C GLY A 37 17.62 -0.55 -16.93
N ARG A 38 17.15 0.45 -16.18
CA ARG A 38 18.02 1.37 -15.42
C ARG A 38 18.39 0.76 -14.06
N GLY A 39 19.62 1.09 -13.62
CA GLY A 39 20.12 0.65 -12.33
C GLY A 39 19.33 1.24 -11.17
N ILE A 40 18.91 0.39 -10.23
CA ILE A 40 18.05 0.79 -9.09
C ILE A 40 18.80 1.62 -8.06
N LEU A 41 20.11 1.42 -7.91
CA LEU A 41 20.88 2.01 -6.81
C LEU A 41 20.96 3.55 -6.86
N GLU A 42 20.75 4.14 -8.03
CA GLU A 42 20.95 5.58 -8.28
C GLU A 42 19.68 6.26 -8.85
N ASN A 43 18.57 5.53 -8.98
CA ASN A 43 17.40 6.03 -9.67
C ASN A 43 16.12 5.87 -8.86
N ILE A 44 15.17 6.80 -9.09
CA ILE A 44 13.76 6.62 -8.82
C ILE A 44 13.12 6.17 -10.13
N ILE A 45 12.58 4.96 -10.18
CA ILE A 45 12.12 4.33 -11.42
C ILE A 45 10.60 4.21 -11.42
N PRO A 46 9.86 5.02 -12.20
CA PRO A 46 8.43 4.82 -12.40
C PRO A 46 8.15 3.46 -13.06
N SER A 47 7.20 2.72 -12.52
CA SER A 47 6.83 1.39 -12.99
C SER A 47 5.33 1.19 -12.91
N SER A 48 4.79 0.38 -13.79
CA SER A 48 3.40 -0.07 -13.65
C SER A 48 3.26 -1.04 -12.47
N THR A 49 2.09 -1.04 -11.85
CA THR A 49 1.72 -2.05 -10.86
C THR A 49 0.36 -2.63 -11.16
N GLY A 50 0.24 -3.93 -10.98
CA GLY A 50 -1.04 -4.63 -11.05
C GLY A 50 -1.86 -4.57 -9.76
N ALA A 51 -1.28 -4.09 -8.65
CA ALA A 51 -1.88 -4.16 -7.32
C ALA A 51 -3.24 -3.46 -7.26
N ALA A 52 -3.34 -2.21 -7.74
CA ALA A 52 -4.61 -1.48 -7.72
C ALA A 52 -5.71 -2.15 -8.57
N LYS A 53 -5.33 -2.79 -9.69
CA LYS A 53 -6.30 -3.56 -10.50
C LYS A 53 -6.68 -4.88 -9.82
N ALA A 54 -5.78 -5.46 -9.05
CA ALA A 54 -6.06 -6.70 -8.32
C ALA A 54 -7.09 -6.49 -7.21
N VAL A 55 -7.15 -5.31 -6.60
CA VAL A 55 -8.17 -4.97 -5.60
C VAL A 55 -9.58 -5.20 -6.14
N GLY A 56 -9.89 -4.76 -7.36
CA GLY A 56 -11.20 -4.97 -7.97
C GLY A 56 -11.55 -6.43 -8.29
N LYS A 57 -10.58 -7.36 -8.23
CA LYS A 57 -10.84 -8.80 -8.35
C LYS A 57 -11.26 -9.41 -7.01
N VAL A 58 -10.75 -8.88 -5.90
CA VAL A 58 -11.02 -9.35 -4.54
C VAL A 58 -12.23 -8.64 -3.96
N LEU A 59 -12.35 -7.34 -4.24
CA LEU A 59 -13.48 -6.48 -3.85
C LEU A 59 -14.16 -5.97 -5.13
N PRO A 60 -15.12 -6.73 -5.69
CA PRO A 60 -15.73 -6.42 -7.00
C PRO A 60 -16.38 -5.05 -7.08
N GLU A 61 -16.89 -4.52 -5.98
CA GLU A 61 -17.47 -3.18 -5.85
C GLU A 61 -16.47 -2.04 -6.09
N LEU A 62 -15.17 -2.33 -6.00
CA LEU A 62 -14.07 -1.40 -6.31
C LEU A 62 -13.52 -1.55 -7.74
N ASN A 63 -14.12 -2.44 -8.54
CA ASN A 63 -13.69 -2.62 -9.92
C ASN A 63 -13.85 -1.32 -10.73
N GLY A 64 -12.76 -0.88 -11.35
CA GLY A 64 -12.73 0.36 -12.14
C GLY A 64 -12.65 1.65 -11.31
N LYS A 65 -12.74 1.58 -9.99
CA LYS A 65 -12.64 2.76 -9.11
C LYS A 65 -11.21 3.08 -8.68
N LEU A 66 -10.31 2.10 -8.69
CA LEU A 66 -8.93 2.24 -8.27
C LEU A 66 -7.97 1.92 -9.40
N THR A 67 -6.95 2.74 -9.54
CA THR A 67 -5.77 2.45 -10.37
C THR A 67 -4.52 3.03 -9.71
N GLY A 68 -3.34 2.67 -10.21
CA GLY A 68 -2.13 3.16 -9.57
C GLY A 68 -0.85 2.81 -10.31
N MET A 69 0.25 3.29 -9.76
CA MET A 69 1.60 3.08 -10.24
C MET A 69 2.58 2.87 -9.09
N ALA A 70 3.79 2.52 -9.42
CA ALA A 70 4.88 2.37 -8.46
C ALA A 70 6.04 3.31 -8.81
N PHE A 71 6.73 3.81 -7.79
CA PHE A 71 8.10 4.30 -7.89
C PHE A 71 9.03 3.29 -7.20
N ARG A 72 9.95 2.68 -7.97
CA ARG A 72 11.00 1.85 -7.39
C ARG A 72 12.13 2.73 -6.91
N VAL A 73 12.58 2.51 -5.67
CA VAL A 73 13.62 3.30 -5.00
C VAL A 73 14.72 2.41 -4.45
N PRO A 74 15.92 2.93 -4.20
CA PRO A 74 17.07 2.15 -3.74
C PRO A 74 17.01 1.85 -2.23
N THR A 75 15.89 1.24 -1.79
CA THR A 75 15.74 0.68 -0.45
C THR A 75 15.69 -0.85 -0.56
N SER A 76 16.25 -1.55 0.42
CA SER A 76 16.36 -3.01 0.39
C SER A 76 15.04 -3.71 0.67
N ASP A 77 14.22 -3.13 1.53
CA ASP A 77 12.97 -3.71 2.00
C ASP A 77 12.04 -2.62 2.54
N VAL A 78 10.79 -2.97 2.77
CA VAL A 78 9.66 -2.14 3.18
C VAL A 78 9.27 -1.09 2.14
N SER A 79 8.02 -1.11 1.80
CA SER A 79 7.39 -0.22 0.83
C SER A 79 6.25 0.55 1.49
N VAL A 80 5.85 1.67 0.88
CA VAL A 80 4.73 2.48 1.35
C VAL A 80 3.71 2.67 0.25
N VAL A 81 2.44 2.59 0.61
CA VAL A 81 1.30 2.99 -0.22
C VAL A 81 0.88 4.40 0.14
N ASP A 82 0.77 5.25 -0.85
CA ASP A 82 0.08 6.54 -0.85
C ASP A 82 -1.22 6.36 -1.63
N LEU A 83 -2.35 6.36 -0.93
CA LEU A 83 -3.67 6.28 -1.52
C LEU A 83 -4.35 7.63 -1.43
N THR A 84 -4.59 8.27 -2.56
CA THR A 84 -5.48 9.42 -2.66
C THR A 84 -6.86 8.95 -3.12
N ALA A 85 -7.88 9.17 -2.30
CA ALA A 85 -9.23 8.67 -2.54
C ALA A 85 -10.30 9.75 -2.36
N GLU A 86 -11.32 9.70 -3.22
CA GLU A 86 -12.58 10.43 -3.07
C GLU A 86 -13.61 9.45 -2.49
N LEU A 87 -14.23 9.84 -1.38
CA LEU A 87 -15.22 9.06 -0.65
C LEU A 87 -16.65 9.37 -1.15
N ASN A 88 -17.58 8.43 -0.96
CA ASN A 88 -19.00 8.66 -1.22
C ASN A 88 -19.67 9.41 -0.08
N ASN A 89 -19.28 9.13 1.16
CA ASN A 89 -19.82 9.76 2.36
C ASN A 89 -18.75 10.65 3.01
N GLU A 90 -19.19 11.72 3.61
CA GLU A 90 -18.31 12.65 4.33
C GLU A 90 -17.68 11.99 5.56
N SER A 91 -16.43 12.36 5.83
CA SER A 91 -15.69 11.99 7.02
C SER A 91 -14.67 13.07 7.38
N ASP A 92 -14.24 13.09 8.62
CA ASP A 92 -13.01 13.76 9.00
C ASP A 92 -11.85 12.77 9.12
N TYR A 93 -10.62 13.28 9.14
CA TYR A 93 -9.44 12.44 9.20
C TYR A 93 -9.33 11.67 10.53
N GLU A 94 -9.81 12.26 11.61
CA GLU A 94 -9.78 11.67 12.96
C GLU A 94 -10.70 10.44 13.02
N ALA A 95 -11.89 10.53 12.42
CA ALA A 95 -12.80 9.39 12.31
C ALA A 95 -12.20 8.24 11.50
N ILE A 96 -11.47 8.56 10.41
CA ILE A 96 -10.76 7.55 9.61
C ILE A 96 -9.68 6.87 10.46
N CYS A 97 -8.87 7.63 11.17
CA CYS A 97 -7.85 7.10 12.07
C CYS A 97 -8.46 6.20 13.15
N ALA A 98 -9.56 6.63 13.76
CA ALA A 98 -10.27 5.85 14.78
C ALA A 98 -10.81 4.52 14.23
N ALA A 99 -11.40 4.53 13.05
CA ALA A 99 -11.90 3.32 12.40
C ALA A 99 -10.76 2.35 12.03
N MET A 100 -9.63 2.86 11.51
CA MET A 100 -8.45 2.04 11.22
C MET A 100 -7.88 1.42 12.50
N LYS A 101 -7.78 2.19 13.58
CA LYS A 101 -7.33 1.69 14.89
C LYS A 101 -8.27 0.61 15.41
N SER A 102 -9.57 0.86 15.41
CA SER A 102 -10.57 -0.11 15.84
C SER A 102 -10.50 -1.41 15.04
N ALA A 103 -10.34 -1.33 13.73
CA ALA A 103 -10.20 -2.52 12.88
C ALA A 103 -8.91 -3.29 13.19
N SER A 104 -7.80 -2.59 13.41
CA SER A 104 -6.50 -3.22 13.72
C SER A 104 -6.49 -3.93 15.08
N GLU A 105 -7.23 -3.43 16.04
CA GLU A 105 -7.40 -4.04 17.37
C GLU A 105 -8.50 -5.11 17.41
N GLY A 106 -9.40 -5.09 16.43
CA GLY A 106 -10.60 -5.94 16.33
C GLY A 106 -10.54 -6.95 15.19
N SER A 107 -11.41 -6.77 14.21
CA SER A 107 -11.67 -7.74 13.12
C SER A 107 -10.45 -8.03 12.22
N MET A 108 -9.50 -7.12 12.15
CA MET A 108 -8.28 -7.24 11.35
C MET A 108 -7.02 -7.38 12.20
N ASN A 109 -7.16 -7.78 13.46
CA ASN A 109 -6.01 -7.98 14.35
C ASN A 109 -5.00 -8.97 13.72
N GLY A 110 -3.71 -8.60 13.72
CA GLY A 110 -2.63 -9.37 13.12
C GLY A 110 -2.55 -9.29 11.58
N ILE A 111 -3.52 -8.63 10.92
CA ILE A 111 -3.52 -8.40 9.47
C ILE A 111 -3.27 -6.91 9.19
N LEU A 112 -4.06 -6.03 9.81
CA LEU A 112 -3.88 -4.59 9.78
C LEU A 112 -3.14 -4.15 11.02
N GLY A 113 -2.03 -3.42 10.84
CA GLY A 113 -1.35 -2.67 11.89
C GLY A 113 -1.81 -1.21 11.90
N TYR A 114 -1.57 -0.52 13.00
CA TYR A 114 -1.83 0.90 13.18
C TYR A 114 -0.66 1.54 13.92
N THR A 115 -0.27 2.73 13.49
CA THR A 115 0.72 3.55 14.20
C THR A 115 0.30 5.01 14.21
N ASP A 116 0.54 5.68 15.35
CA ASP A 116 0.46 7.12 15.55
C ASP A 116 1.83 7.70 15.96
N GLU A 117 2.90 6.96 15.66
CA GLU A 117 4.28 7.37 15.88
C GLU A 117 4.89 7.91 14.59
N LYS A 118 5.94 8.73 14.72
CA LYS A 118 6.71 9.28 13.59
C LYS A 118 7.75 8.27 13.11
N VAL A 119 7.29 7.34 12.30
CA VAL A 119 8.05 6.17 11.81
C VAL A 119 8.57 6.36 10.39
N VAL A 120 9.50 5.49 10.01
CA VAL A 120 10.04 5.37 8.66
C VAL A 120 10.07 3.90 8.23
N SER A 121 10.40 3.63 6.97
CA SER A 121 10.33 2.28 6.39
C SER A 121 11.07 1.21 7.18
N THR A 122 12.25 1.50 7.72
CA THR A 122 13.06 0.50 8.42
C THR A 122 12.46 0.03 9.74
N ASP A 123 11.51 0.77 10.31
CA ASP A 123 10.80 0.38 11.54
C ASP A 123 9.85 -0.82 11.30
N PHE A 124 9.53 -1.11 10.04
CA PHE A 124 8.62 -2.18 9.65
C PHE A 124 9.30 -3.42 9.07
N VAL A 125 10.64 -3.48 9.06
CA VAL A 125 11.37 -4.67 8.61
C VAL A 125 11.02 -5.85 9.52
N GLY A 126 10.56 -6.95 8.91
CA GLY A 126 10.08 -8.14 9.62
C GLY A 126 8.65 -8.03 10.14
N SER A 127 7.90 -6.98 9.81
CA SER A 127 6.48 -6.88 10.16
C SER A 127 5.67 -7.95 9.44
N SER A 128 4.85 -8.68 10.19
CA SER A 128 3.94 -9.70 9.63
C SER A 128 2.58 -9.14 9.21
N CYS A 129 2.27 -7.87 9.56
CA CYS A 129 1.03 -7.23 9.15
C CYS A 129 1.01 -7.03 7.63
N ALA A 130 -0.12 -7.32 7.00
CA ALA A 130 -0.28 -7.10 5.56
C ALA A 130 -0.16 -5.63 5.18
N SER A 131 -0.60 -4.75 6.07
CA SER A 131 -0.52 -3.31 5.94
C SER A 131 -0.52 -2.69 7.33
N THR A 132 0.28 -1.64 7.56
CA THR A 132 0.24 -0.84 8.79
C THR A 132 -0.16 0.58 8.42
N PHE A 133 -1.34 0.99 8.87
CA PHE A 133 -1.85 2.34 8.64
C PHE A 133 -1.05 3.35 9.48
N ASP A 134 -0.59 4.42 8.84
CA ASP A 134 0.15 5.50 9.46
C ASP A 134 -0.75 6.73 9.63
N ALA A 135 -1.20 6.95 10.86
CA ALA A 135 -2.12 8.04 11.20
C ALA A 135 -1.45 9.43 11.14
N GLU A 136 -0.12 9.50 11.31
CA GLU A 136 0.60 10.78 11.29
C GLU A 136 1.02 11.23 9.89
N ALA A 137 1.02 10.32 8.90
CA ALA A 137 1.50 10.62 7.55
C ALA A 137 0.39 10.99 6.56
N GLY A 138 -0.89 10.70 6.88
CA GLY A 138 -2.02 11.00 6.02
C GLY A 138 -2.63 12.38 6.26
N MET A 139 -3.63 12.73 5.46
CA MET A 139 -4.35 14.01 5.58
C MET A 139 -5.70 13.96 4.86
N SER A 140 -6.63 14.84 5.23
CA SER A 140 -7.79 15.18 4.41
C SER A 140 -7.64 16.58 3.80
N MET A 141 -8.13 16.73 2.60
CA MET A 141 -8.22 18.03 1.93
C MET A 141 -9.60 18.69 2.20
N ASP A 142 -10.62 17.86 2.24
CA ASP A 142 -11.98 18.20 2.62
C ASP A 142 -12.66 16.97 3.24
N SER A 143 -13.97 17.01 3.47
CA SER A 143 -14.71 15.90 4.09
C SER A 143 -14.82 14.63 3.23
N THR A 144 -14.43 14.67 1.95
CA THR A 144 -14.56 13.55 1.02
C THR A 144 -13.25 13.18 0.31
N PHE A 145 -12.24 14.04 0.36
CA PHE A 145 -10.99 13.84 -0.38
C PHE A 145 -9.80 13.67 0.57
N VAL A 146 -9.27 12.45 0.60
CA VAL A 146 -8.29 12.02 1.60
C VAL A 146 -7.04 11.43 0.96
N LYS A 147 -5.92 11.59 1.65
CA LYS A 147 -4.65 10.91 1.37
C LYS A 147 -4.30 10.04 2.58
N LEU A 148 -4.17 8.75 2.36
CA LEU A 148 -3.86 7.76 3.38
C LEU A 148 -2.52 7.09 3.08
N VAL A 149 -1.75 6.85 4.12
CA VAL A 149 -0.42 6.24 4.05
C VAL A 149 -0.43 4.91 4.81
N SER A 150 0.16 3.88 4.19
CA SER A 150 0.31 2.57 4.82
C SER A 150 1.63 1.93 4.46
N TRP A 151 2.28 1.33 5.44
CA TRP A 151 3.53 0.60 5.31
C TRP A 151 3.30 -0.89 5.14
N TYR A 152 4.20 -1.56 4.42
CA TYR A 152 4.20 -3.02 4.32
C TYR A 152 5.60 -3.55 4.01
N ASP A 153 5.98 -4.61 4.69
CA ASP A 153 7.17 -5.37 4.34
C ASP A 153 6.84 -6.23 3.11
N ASN A 154 7.38 -5.86 1.95
CA ASN A 154 7.05 -6.49 0.68
C ASN A 154 7.60 -7.92 0.53
N GLU A 155 8.47 -8.36 1.44
CA GLU A 155 9.05 -9.71 1.46
C GLU A 155 8.38 -10.56 2.57
N TYR A 156 8.53 -10.14 3.82
CA TYR A 156 8.09 -10.93 4.96
C TYR A 156 6.58 -10.94 5.12
N SER A 157 5.92 -9.78 5.05
CA SER A 157 4.46 -9.74 5.22
C SER A 157 3.72 -10.44 4.08
N TYR A 158 4.24 -10.35 2.84
CA TYR A 158 3.70 -11.10 1.72
C TYR A 158 3.75 -12.61 1.98
N THR A 159 4.90 -13.11 2.44
CA THR A 159 5.08 -14.53 2.79
C THR A 159 4.16 -14.96 3.92
N CYS A 160 4.02 -14.15 4.97
CA CYS A 160 3.07 -14.41 6.06
C CYS A 160 1.63 -14.52 5.57
N ASN A 161 1.21 -13.63 4.66
CA ASN A 161 -0.15 -13.66 4.11
C ASN A 161 -0.38 -14.82 3.15
N LEU A 162 0.64 -15.24 2.40
CA LEU A 162 0.59 -16.46 1.60
C LEU A 162 0.33 -17.70 2.50
N LEU A 163 1.03 -17.79 3.63
CA LEU A 163 0.82 -18.89 4.60
C LEU A 163 -0.56 -18.82 5.25
N ARG A 164 -1.04 -17.62 5.60
CA ARG A 164 -2.41 -17.44 6.12
C ARG A 164 -3.46 -17.89 5.10
N LEU A 165 -3.29 -17.51 3.83
CA LEU A 165 -4.19 -17.95 2.77
C LEU A 165 -4.14 -19.47 2.59
N ALA A 166 -2.95 -20.08 2.57
CA ALA A 166 -2.81 -21.53 2.49
C ALA A 166 -3.53 -22.25 3.65
N GLY A 167 -3.40 -21.74 4.87
CA GLY A 167 -4.13 -22.27 6.03
C GLY A 167 -5.64 -22.05 5.99
N HIS A 168 -6.10 -21.01 5.28
CA HIS A 168 -7.54 -20.74 5.13
C HIS A 168 -8.22 -21.66 4.13
N ILE A 169 -7.51 -22.12 3.10
CA ILE A 169 -8.05 -23.00 2.05
C ILE A 169 -7.80 -24.49 2.30
N ALA A 170 -7.00 -24.86 3.33
CA ALA A 170 -6.73 -26.23 3.72
C ALA A 170 -7.86 -26.81 4.59
#